data_47a4a2d75d40ed379a92b1dc75173e47
#
_entry.id   47a4a2d75d40ed379a92b1dc75173e47
#
_cell.length_a   1.000
_cell.length_b   1.000
_cell.length_c   1.000
_cell.angle_alpha   90.00
_cell.angle_beta   90.00
_cell.angle_gamma   90.00
#
_symmetry.space_group_name_H-M   'P 1'
#
loop_
_entity.id
_entity.type
_entity.pdbx_description
1 polymer ?
#
loop_
_entity_poly.entity_id
_entity_poly.type
_entity_poly.pdbx_seq_one_letter_code
_entity_poly.pdbx_strand_id
1 'polypeptide(L)'
;YKRQELSLVVNENSALKSRRRKVIVIADRVGAALAPHLACKPGCSHCCHMSTMIYEHEAIRLAELTGRRMKRLPFRPLDVVAVEGRKFDGKPCPFLVDNQCSVYADRPLVCRSHHSLRDSAELCSMDPTLGNHVRPPMYDPDLLEVPYIELNEKYHPLEPWGNIAEFFPGP
;
A
#
# COMPACT_ATOMS: atom_id res chain seq x y z
N TYR A 1 21.34 5.26 3.22
CA TYR A 1 20.99 6.62 2.73
C TYR A 1 19.48 6.92 2.84
N LYS A 2 18.60 6.05 2.32
CA LYS A 2 17.14 6.25 2.37
C LYS A 2 16.55 6.11 3.77
N ARG A 3 17.06 5.19 4.58
CA ARG A 3 16.64 5.00 5.97
C ARG A 3 16.93 6.22 6.85
N GLN A 4 18.05 6.90 6.63
CA GLN A 4 18.38 8.15 7.31
C GLN A 4 17.42 9.28 6.90
N GLU A 5 17.11 9.39 5.60
CA GLU A 5 16.17 10.38 5.08
C GLU A 5 14.77 10.20 5.70
N LEU A 6 14.28 8.96 5.82
CA LEU A 6 13.00 8.64 6.46
C LEU A 6 12.99 8.97 7.95
N SER A 7 14.07 8.64 8.68
CA SER A 7 14.18 8.99 10.10
C SER A 7 14.13 10.50 10.32
N LEU A 8 14.74 11.29 9.43
CA LEU A 8 14.65 12.75 9.48
C LEU A 8 13.22 13.24 9.26
N VAL A 9 12.50 12.66 8.31
CA VAL A 9 11.08 13.02 8.03
C VAL A 9 10.18 12.71 9.22
N VAL A 10 10.36 11.56 9.87
CA VAL A 10 9.57 11.16 11.06
C VAL A 10 9.74 12.15 12.21
N ASN A 11 10.95 12.72 12.37
CA ASN A 11 11.28 13.63 13.47
C ASN A 11 11.25 15.12 13.08
N GLU A 12 10.90 15.45 11.85
CA GLU A 12 10.85 16.82 11.37
C GLU A 12 9.75 17.64 12.07
N ASN A 13 10.05 18.90 12.37
CA ASN A 13 9.07 19.85 12.92
C ASN A 13 8.20 20.43 11.78
N SER A 14 7.30 19.63 11.25
CA SER A 14 6.35 20.06 10.23
C SER A 14 5.00 19.32 10.39
N ALA A 15 3.96 19.82 9.72
CA ALA A 15 2.63 19.22 9.79
C ALA A 15 2.64 17.74 9.36
N LEU A 16 1.89 16.88 10.05
CA LEU A 16 1.80 15.45 9.78
C LEU A 16 1.49 15.15 8.31
N LYS A 17 0.54 15.89 7.71
CA LYS A 17 0.20 15.76 6.28
C LYS A 17 1.42 15.99 5.37
N SER A 18 2.26 16.97 5.70
CA SER A 18 3.50 17.25 4.94
C SER A 18 4.50 16.10 5.04
N ARG A 19 4.70 15.57 6.25
CA ARG A 19 5.60 14.44 6.48
C ARG A 19 5.13 13.17 5.79
N ARG A 20 3.84 12.83 5.87
CA ARG A 20 3.23 11.73 5.13
C ARG A 20 3.51 11.84 3.63
N ARG A 21 3.33 13.05 3.06
CA ARG A 21 3.64 13.31 1.66
C ARG A 21 5.13 13.10 1.33
N LYS A 22 6.04 13.50 2.20
CA LYS A 22 7.48 13.28 2.01
C LYS A 22 7.83 11.79 1.99
N VAL A 23 7.22 10.96 2.84
CA VAL A 23 7.39 9.51 2.79
C VAL A 23 6.93 8.95 1.44
N ILE A 24 5.78 9.38 0.94
CA ILE A 24 5.29 8.97 -0.40
C ILE A 24 6.29 9.37 -1.50
N VAL A 25 6.84 10.57 -1.47
CA VAL A 25 7.86 11.02 -2.44
C VAL A 25 9.13 10.16 -2.36
N ILE A 26 9.55 9.77 -1.16
CA ILE A 26 10.69 8.86 -0.98
C ILE A 26 10.37 7.48 -1.57
N ALA A 27 9.17 6.95 -1.32
CA ALA A 27 8.72 5.67 -1.88
C ALA A 27 8.69 5.70 -3.43
N ASP A 28 8.21 6.80 -4.02
CA ASP A 28 8.24 6.98 -5.48
C ASP A 28 9.67 7.01 -6.05
N ARG A 29 10.60 7.67 -5.36
CA ARG A 29 12.02 7.68 -5.76
C ARG A 29 12.67 6.30 -5.64
N VAL A 30 12.29 5.50 -4.63
CA VAL A 30 12.72 4.10 -4.52
C VAL A 30 12.15 3.28 -5.67
N GLY A 31 10.85 3.37 -5.92
CA GLY A 31 10.20 2.67 -7.04
C GLY A 31 10.80 3.03 -8.40
N ALA A 32 11.08 4.31 -8.64
CA ALA A 32 11.73 4.77 -9.88
C ALA A 32 13.15 4.20 -10.04
N ALA A 33 13.92 4.13 -8.95
CA ALA A 33 15.27 3.55 -8.98
C ALA A 33 15.26 2.02 -9.21
N LEU A 34 14.22 1.33 -8.74
CA LEU A 34 14.06 -0.10 -8.93
C LEU A 34 13.43 -0.47 -10.29
N ALA A 35 12.68 0.43 -10.89
CA ALA A 35 11.87 0.17 -12.10
C ALA A 35 12.60 -0.56 -13.25
N PRO A 36 13.88 -0.29 -13.55
CA PRO A 36 14.61 -1.02 -14.60
C PRO A 36 14.81 -2.51 -14.32
N HIS A 37 14.63 -2.93 -13.06
CA HIS A 37 14.92 -4.28 -12.58
C HIS A 37 13.65 -5.04 -12.13
N LEU A 38 12.46 -4.49 -12.40
CA LEU A 38 11.20 -5.03 -11.93
C LEU A 38 10.23 -5.33 -13.05
N ALA A 39 9.45 -6.40 -12.89
CA ALA A 39 8.25 -6.61 -13.70
C ALA A 39 7.09 -5.65 -13.32
N CYS A 40 7.19 -5.00 -12.17
CA CYS A 40 6.17 -4.09 -11.65
C CYS A 40 6.08 -2.81 -12.48
N LYS A 41 4.98 -2.64 -13.20
CA LYS A 41 4.72 -1.49 -14.08
C LYS A 41 3.22 -1.19 -14.13
N PRO A 42 2.78 -0.03 -14.65
CA PRO A 42 1.38 0.20 -14.96
C PRO A 42 0.82 -0.95 -15.82
N GLY A 43 -0.33 -1.49 -15.44
CA GLY A 43 -0.94 -2.66 -16.07
C GLY A 43 -0.58 -4.01 -15.43
N CYS A 44 0.40 -4.09 -14.52
CA CYS A 44 0.58 -5.25 -13.66
C CYS A 44 -0.46 -5.19 -12.52
N SER A 45 -1.29 -6.23 -12.37
CA SER A 45 -2.43 -6.25 -11.44
C SER A 45 -2.37 -7.32 -10.35
N HIS A 46 -1.32 -8.14 -10.30
CA HIS A 46 -1.25 -9.27 -9.35
C HIS A 46 -1.40 -8.82 -7.89
N CYS A 47 -0.68 -7.78 -7.46
CA CYS A 47 -0.80 -7.25 -6.10
C CYS A 47 -2.17 -6.60 -5.80
N CYS A 48 -2.98 -6.30 -6.82
CA CYS A 48 -4.34 -5.82 -6.64
C CYS A 48 -5.32 -6.92 -6.20
N HIS A 49 -4.86 -8.15 -6.04
CA HIS A 49 -5.63 -9.27 -5.46
C HIS A 49 -5.12 -9.68 -4.07
N MET A 50 -4.22 -8.90 -3.51
CA MET A 50 -3.72 -9.10 -2.16
C MET A 50 -4.47 -8.22 -1.16
N SER A 51 -4.56 -8.69 0.08
CA SER A 51 -5.05 -7.87 1.18
C SER A 51 -4.19 -6.61 1.32
N THR A 52 -4.79 -5.45 1.09
CA THR A 52 -4.11 -4.16 1.07
C THR A 52 -4.62 -3.29 2.21
N MET A 53 -3.75 -3.10 3.21
CA MET A 53 -4.07 -2.34 4.42
C MET A 53 -3.67 -0.88 4.25
N ILE A 54 -4.61 0.03 4.51
CA ILE A 54 -4.41 1.48 4.38
C ILE A 54 -4.92 2.23 5.60
N TYR A 55 -4.38 3.40 5.84
CA TYR A 55 -4.90 4.33 6.84
C TYR A 55 -6.12 5.10 6.31
N GLU A 56 -6.96 5.59 7.24
CA GLU A 56 -8.15 6.36 6.88
C GLU A 56 -7.82 7.63 6.06
N HIS A 57 -6.72 8.32 6.35
CA HIS A 57 -6.32 9.49 5.56
C HIS A 57 -5.97 9.16 4.11
N GLU A 58 -5.44 7.95 3.84
CA GLU A 58 -5.21 7.47 2.47
C GLU A 58 -6.54 7.16 1.78
N ALA A 59 -7.49 6.55 2.52
CA ALA A 59 -8.83 6.30 2.01
C ALA A 59 -9.58 7.61 1.72
N ILE A 60 -9.48 8.63 2.58
CA ILE A 60 -10.05 9.96 2.34
C ILE A 60 -9.51 10.54 1.03
N ARG A 61 -8.18 10.48 0.83
CA ARG A 61 -7.57 10.98 -0.40
C ARG A 61 -8.09 10.24 -1.64
N LEU A 62 -8.22 8.92 -1.58
CA LEU A 62 -8.78 8.14 -2.69
C LEU A 62 -10.23 8.50 -2.97
N ALA A 63 -11.05 8.74 -1.93
CA ALA A 63 -12.43 9.18 -2.07
C ALA A 63 -12.51 10.57 -2.75
N GLU A 64 -11.67 11.52 -2.32
CA GLU A 64 -11.60 12.88 -2.91
C GLU A 64 -11.22 12.82 -4.40
N LEU A 65 -10.25 11.98 -4.77
CA LEU A 65 -9.77 11.85 -6.15
C LEU A 65 -10.79 11.21 -7.09
N THR A 66 -11.51 10.21 -6.59
CA THR A 66 -12.36 9.36 -7.44
C THR A 66 -13.83 9.69 -7.35
N GLY A 67 -14.22 10.53 -6.38
CA GLY A 67 -15.63 10.78 -6.07
C GLY A 67 -16.37 9.58 -5.46
N ARG A 68 -15.67 8.47 -5.17
CA ARG A 68 -16.29 7.26 -4.61
C ARG A 68 -16.65 7.48 -3.15
N ARG A 69 -17.83 6.98 -2.76
CA ARG A 69 -18.26 7.01 -1.38
C ARG A 69 -17.39 6.06 -0.54
N MET A 70 -16.83 6.58 0.52
CA MET A 70 -16.01 5.86 1.49
C MET A 70 -16.85 5.53 2.74
N LYS A 71 -16.65 4.34 3.31
CA LYS A 71 -17.14 3.94 4.63
C LYS A 71 -16.14 4.35 5.71
N ARG A 72 -16.60 4.93 6.81
CA ARG A 72 -15.77 5.15 7.99
C ARG A 72 -15.61 3.85 8.77
N LEU A 73 -14.39 3.56 9.22
CA LEU A 73 -14.09 2.39 10.05
C LEU A 73 -13.82 2.83 11.49
N PRO A 74 -14.15 2.02 12.49
CA PRO A 74 -13.68 2.26 13.85
C PRO A 74 -12.18 1.96 13.96
N PHE A 75 -11.52 2.56 14.92
CA PHE A 75 -10.18 2.11 15.31
C PHE A 75 -10.23 0.65 15.78
N ARG A 76 -9.29 -0.14 15.34
CA ARG A 76 -9.06 -1.53 15.75
C ARG A 76 -7.56 -1.76 15.92
N PRO A 77 -7.14 -2.60 16.91
CA PRO A 77 -5.74 -2.98 17.03
C PRO A 77 -5.18 -3.63 15.75
N LEU A 78 -3.89 -3.42 15.51
CA LEU A 78 -3.22 -3.87 14.30
C LEU A 78 -3.32 -5.38 14.05
N ASP A 79 -3.15 -6.18 15.10
CA ASP A 79 -3.26 -7.63 15.03
C ASP A 79 -4.66 -8.10 14.62
N VAL A 80 -5.71 -7.46 15.12
CA VAL A 80 -7.10 -7.73 14.73
C VAL A 80 -7.30 -7.41 13.24
N VAL A 81 -6.86 -6.22 12.82
CA VAL A 81 -7.04 -5.77 11.44
C VAL A 81 -6.26 -6.66 10.46
N ALA A 82 -5.05 -7.08 10.82
CA ALA A 82 -4.22 -7.95 9.98
C ALA A 82 -4.88 -9.34 9.80
N VAL A 83 -5.48 -9.90 10.83
CA VAL A 83 -6.20 -11.17 10.74
C VAL A 83 -7.47 -11.03 9.91
N GLU A 84 -8.29 -10.03 10.20
CA GLU A 84 -9.55 -9.80 9.49
C GLU A 84 -9.33 -9.42 8.01
N GLY A 85 -8.21 -8.77 7.71
CA GLY A 85 -7.85 -8.38 6.34
C GLY A 85 -7.64 -9.58 5.41
N ARG A 86 -7.22 -10.74 5.92
CA ARG A 86 -6.96 -11.95 5.10
C ARG A 86 -8.16 -12.44 4.30
N LYS A 87 -9.38 -12.14 4.75
CA LYS A 87 -10.61 -12.46 4.00
C LYS A 87 -10.69 -11.80 2.62
N PHE A 88 -9.84 -10.82 2.36
CA PHE A 88 -9.74 -10.12 1.08
C PHE A 88 -8.64 -10.67 0.16
N ASP A 89 -7.81 -11.59 0.62
CA ASP A 89 -6.83 -12.26 -0.23
C ASP A 89 -7.52 -12.99 -1.39
N GLY A 90 -6.99 -12.83 -2.59
CA GLY A 90 -7.56 -13.34 -3.84
C GLY A 90 -8.72 -12.49 -4.40
N LYS A 91 -9.22 -11.50 -3.68
CA LYS A 91 -10.29 -10.62 -4.16
C LYS A 91 -9.71 -9.39 -4.86
N PRO A 92 -10.33 -8.92 -5.94
CA PRO A 92 -9.85 -7.74 -6.65
C PRO A 92 -9.99 -6.48 -5.78
N CYS A 93 -8.98 -5.64 -5.83
CA CYS A 93 -9.00 -4.31 -5.23
C CYS A 93 -10.17 -3.49 -5.81
N PRO A 94 -10.89 -2.68 -5.00
CA PRO A 94 -11.97 -1.83 -5.48
C PRO A 94 -11.59 -0.85 -6.60
N PHE A 95 -10.31 -0.55 -6.75
CA PHE A 95 -9.76 0.35 -7.77
C PHE A 95 -9.12 -0.38 -8.96
N LEU A 96 -9.28 -1.70 -9.04
CA LEU A 96 -8.87 -2.48 -10.20
C LEU A 96 -9.97 -2.42 -11.27
N VAL A 97 -9.67 -1.82 -12.43
CA VAL A 97 -10.56 -1.70 -13.58
C VAL A 97 -9.80 -2.20 -14.81
N ASP A 98 -10.39 -3.12 -15.54
CA ASP A 98 -9.79 -3.71 -16.76
C ASP A 98 -8.33 -4.16 -16.55
N ASN A 99 -8.07 -4.86 -15.44
CA ASN A 99 -6.74 -5.27 -15.00
C ASN A 99 -5.72 -4.13 -14.80
N GLN A 100 -6.19 -2.90 -14.61
CA GLN A 100 -5.35 -1.75 -14.34
C GLN A 100 -5.77 -1.04 -13.06
N CYS A 101 -4.80 -0.53 -12.31
CA CYS A 101 -5.06 0.30 -11.15
C CYS A 101 -5.55 1.68 -11.59
N SER A 102 -6.83 2.00 -11.37
CA SER A 102 -7.44 3.29 -11.76
C SER A 102 -6.88 4.49 -10.98
N VAL A 103 -6.17 4.24 -9.87
CA VAL A 103 -5.54 5.25 -9.01
C VAL A 103 -4.02 5.09 -8.96
N TYR A 104 -3.39 4.59 -10.03
CA TYR A 104 -1.97 4.22 -10.04
C TYR A 104 -1.03 5.34 -9.57
N ALA A 105 -1.26 6.57 -9.97
CA ALA A 105 -0.45 7.73 -9.56
C ALA A 105 -0.62 8.09 -8.06
N ASP A 106 -1.78 7.80 -7.49
CA ASP A 106 -2.15 8.14 -6.12
C ASP A 106 -2.28 6.92 -5.20
N ARG A 107 -1.62 5.81 -5.55
CA ARG A 107 -1.61 4.58 -4.76
C ARG A 107 -1.18 4.85 -3.31
N PRO A 108 -1.78 4.15 -2.33
CA PRO A 108 -1.32 4.13 -0.94
C PRO A 108 0.14 3.69 -0.81
N LEU A 109 0.76 3.97 0.35
CA LEU A 109 2.16 3.61 0.57
C LEU A 109 2.43 2.12 0.38
N VAL A 110 1.61 1.25 0.94
CA VAL A 110 1.75 -0.21 0.82
C VAL A 110 1.78 -0.69 -0.64
N CYS A 111 1.06 -0.02 -1.54
CA CYS A 111 1.11 -0.34 -2.97
C CYS A 111 2.38 0.19 -3.65
N ARG A 112 3.07 1.16 -3.04
CA ARG A 112 4.31 1.76 -3.55
C ARG A 112 5.55 1.06 -3.02
N SER A 113 5.44 0.36 -1.88
CA SER A 113 6.52 -0.43 -1.27
C SER A 113 6.59 -1.85 -1.82
N HIS A 114 5.50 -2.35 -2.42
CA HIS A 114 5.39 -3.72 -2.90
C HIS A 114 6.04 -3.92 -4.27
N HIS A 115 7.31 -4.32 -4.28
CA HIS A 115 8.10 -4.55 -5.48
C HIS A 115 8.67 -5.97 -5.52
N SER A 116 8.33 -6.74 -6.57
CA SER A 116 8.98 -8.00 -6.88
C SER A 116 10.32 -7.74 -7.58
N LEU A 117 11.41 -8.30 -7.04
CA LEU A 117 12.75 -8.18 -7.61
C LEU A 117 12.99 -9.22 -8.72
N ARG A 118 12.00 -9.39 -9.59
CA ARG A 118 12.05 -10.29 -10.74
C ARG A 118 11.69 -9.52 -12.01
N ASP A 119 12.17 -10.00 -13.10
CA ASP A 119 11.87 -9.53 -14.46
C ASP A 119 10.51 -10.04 -14.98
N SER A 120 9.91 -11.02 -14.30
CA SER A 120 8.60 -11.61 -14.61
C SER A 120 7.67 -11.48 -13.40
N ALA A 121 6.39 -11.24 -13.66
CA ALA A 121 5.33 -11.13 -12.65
C ALA A 121 4.61 -12.47 -12.35
N GLU A 122 5.02 -13.57 -12.94
CA GLU A 122 4.35 -14.88 -12.80
C GLU A 122 4.25 -15.34 -11.35
N LEU A 123 5.32 -15.19 -10.56
CA LEU A 123 5.33 -15.58 -9.15
C LEU A 123 4.51 -14.65 -8.24
N CYS A 124 4.02 -13.53 -8.76
CA CYS A 124 3.15 -12.62 -8.02
C CYS A 124 1.66 -13.05 -8.12
N SER A 125 1.35 -14.04 -8.94
CA SER A 125 -0.02 -14.51 -9.11
C SER A 125 -0.53 -15.13 -7.81
N MET A 126 -1.75 -14.75 -7.41
CA MET A 126 -2.49 -15.37 -6.32
C MET A 126 -3.36 -16.53 -6.81
N ASP A 127 -3.22 -16.94 -8.07
CA ASP A 127 -3.99 -18.05 -8.64
C ASP A 127 -3.53 -19.39 -8.03
N PRO A 128 -4.39 -20.08 -7.26
CA PRO A 128 -4.03 -21.32 -6.60
C PRO A 128 -3.79 -22.46 -7.59
N THR A 129 -4.26 -22.35 -8.83
CA THR A 129 -4.08 -23.38 -9.86
C THR A 129 -2.67 -23.42 -10.42
N LEU A 130 -1.91 -22.33 -10.28
CA LEU A 130 -0.54 -22.25 -10.75
C LEU A 130 0.47 -22.96 -9.85
N GLY A 131 0.03 -23.53 -8.71
CA GLY A 131 0.87 -24.35 -7.83
C GLY A 131 2.09 -23.61 -7.24
N ASN A 132 2.17 -22.32 -7.40
CA ASN A 132 3.32 -21.51 -6.99
C ASN A 132 3.24 -21.20 -5.49
N HIS A 133 3.89 -22.05 -4.68
CA HIS A 133 4.12 -21.79 -3.27
C HIS A 133 5.40 -20.94 -3.03
N VAL A 134 6.11 -20.60 -4.09
CA VAL A 134 7.36 -19.83 -3.99
C VAL A 134 7.04 -18.36 -4.21
N ARG A 135 7.18 -17.58 -3.16
CA ARG A 135 7.07 -16.12 -3.27
C ARG A 135 8.28 -15.56 -4.05
N PRO A 136 8.07 -14.55 -4.92
CA PRO A 136 9.21 -13.89 -5.56
C PRO A 136 10.09 -13.22 -4.49
N PRO A 137 11.39 -13.06 -4.73
CA PRO A 137 12.20 -12.16 -3.92
C PRO A 137 11.61 -10.75 -4.01
N MET A 138 11.37 -10.14 -2.85
CA MET A 138 10.73 -8.83 -2.74
C MET A 138 11.75 -7.79 -2.28
N TYR A 139 11.59 -6.55 -2.73
CA TYR A 139 12.14 -5.43 -2.01
C TYR A 139 11.57 -5.45 -0.59
N ASP A 140 12.40 -5.20 0.40
CA ASP A 140 11.94 -5.20 1.80
C ASP A 140 11.01 -4.00 2.06
N PRO A 141 9.70 -4.20 2.14
CA PRO A 141 8.74 -3.12 2.30
C PRO A 141 8.87 -2.42 3.65
N ASP A 142 9.38 -3.10 4.67
CA ASP A 142 9.56 -2.56 6.02
C ASP A 142 10.51 -1.36 6.04
N LEU A 143 11.39 -1.25 5.05
CA LEU A 143 12.24 -0.07 4.89
C LEU A 143 11.46 1.22 4.65
N LEU A 144 10.23 1.14 4.16
CA LEU A 144 9.33 2.28 3.91
C LEU A 144 8.13 2.26 4.88
N GLU A 145 7.58 1.09 5.14
CA GLU A 145 6.33 0.94 5.89
C GLU A 145 6.54 1.16 7.40
N VAL A 146 7.61 0.62 7.99
CA VAL A 146 7.87 0.79 9.43
C VAL A 146 8.01 2.27 9.81
N PRO A 147 8.83 3.10 9.13
CA PRO A 147 8.89 4.53 9.43
C PRO A 147 7.56 5.27 9.23
N TYR A 148 6.72 4.81 8.29
CA TYR A 148 5.40 5.38 8.07
C TYR A 148 4.43 5.02 9.18
N ILE A 149 4.47 3.78 9.66
CA ILE A 149 3.68 3.32 10.81
C ILE A 149 4.10 4.11 12.05
N GLU A 150 5.41 4.19 12.35
CA GLU A 150 5.95 4.98 13.46
C GLU A 150 5.49 6.44 13.42
N LEU A 151 5.51 7.05 12.24
CA LEU A 151 5.02 8.42 12.04
C LEU A 151 3.53 8.55 12.41
N ASN A 152 2.71 7.61 11.98
CA ASN A 152 1.27 7.66 12.23
C ASN A 152 0.96 7.37 13.70
N GLU A 153 1.55 6.34 14.28
CA GLU A 153 1.36 5.99 15.69
C GLU A 153 1.80 7.11 16.64
N LYS A 154 2.90 7.78 16.32
CA LYS A 154 3.41 8.90 17.15
C LYS A 154 2.49 10.11 17.15
N TYR A 155 1.83 10.42 16.04
CA TYR A 155 1.11 11.69 15.86
C TYR A 155 -0.40 11.54 15.65
N HIS A 156 -0.88 10.34 15.39
CA HIS A 156 -2.29 10.02 15.23
C HIS A 156 -2.58 8.56 15.63
N PRO A 157 -2.32 8.15 16.87
CA PRO A 157 -2.29 6.76 17.33
C PRO A 157 -3.63 6.01 17.21
N LEU A 158 -4.74 6.74 17.15
CA LEU A 158 -6.08 6.16 17.02
C LEU A 158 -6.66 6.31 15.60
N GLU A 159 -5.82 6.59 14.62
CA GLU A 159 -6.30 6.64 13.24
C GLU A 159 -6.78 5.26 12.78
N PRO A 160 -8.02 5.15 12.24
CA PRO A 160 -8.49 3.89 11.71
C PRO A 160 -7.57 3.36 10.61
N TRP A 161 -7.28 2.07 10.70
CA TRP A 161 -6.57 1.32 9.71
C TRP A 161 -7.42 0.11 9.30
N GLY A 162 -7.44 -0.23 8.02
CA GLY A 162 -8.26 -1.33 7.52
C GLY A 162 -7.92 -1.71 6.09
N ASN A 163 -8.49 -2.81 5.63
CA ASN A 163 -8.35 -3.18 4.23
C ASN A 163 -9.02 -2.15 3.33
N ILE A 164 -8.40 -1.84 2.20
CA ILE A 164 -8.93 -0.88 1.22
C ILE A 164 -10.38 -1.22 0.79
N ALA A 165 -10.73 -2.52 0.73
CA ALA A 165 -12.08 -2.97 0.41
C ALA A 165 -13.09 -2.79 1.56
N GLU A 166 -12.62 -2.58 2.80
CA GLU A 166 -13.51 -2.22 3.92
C GLU A 166 -13.91 -0.75 3.84
N PHE A 167 -12.97 0.11 3.43
CA PHE A 167 -13.25 1.53 3.18
C PHE A 167 -14.10 1.74 1.94
N PHE A 168 -13.93 0.93 0.91
CA PHE A 168 -14.64 1.02 -0.36
C PHE A 168 -15.33 -0.32 -0.67
N PRO A 169 -16.37 -0.68 0.09
CA PRO A 169 -17.14 -1.88 -0.22
C PRO A 169 -17.73 -1.74 -1.63
N GLY A 170 -17.82 -2.86 -2.33
CA GLY A 170 -18.50 -2.92 -3.63
C GLY A 170 -19.94 -2.39 -3.56
N PRO A 171 -20.54 -2.09 -4.71
CA PRO A 171 -21.91 -1.67 -4.79
C PRO A 171 -22.88 -2.70 -4.21
#